data_5fcb2821ca493c1e8e1fd8c55ab995d9
#
_entry.id   5fcb2821ca493c1e8e1fd8c55ab995d9
#
_cell.length_a   1.000
_cell.length_b   1.000
_cell.length_c   1.000
_cell.angle_alpha   90.00
_cell.angle_beta   90.00
_cell.angle_gamma   90.00
#
_symmetry.space_group_name_H-M   'P 1'
#
loop_
_entity.id
_entity.type
_entity.pdbx_description
1 polymer ?
#
loop_
_entity_poly.entity_id
_entity_poly.type
_entity_poly.pdbx_seq_one_letter_code
_entity_poly.pdbx_strand_id
1 'polypeptide(L)'
;MKKSVIIILIVLLIAAIISGIVIWLNINDTKKQDEVFKNYIALINEQNYEEMYEMISKSSKSEISKENFVKRNKNIYEGIDAVNVNIEITNKEKENGNVKISYNETMGVSAGTIEFSNAVTLVKEHKEYKIDWSSSLIFPELAEKSKVRVSTLEASRGEILDRNGNKLAENGTISSVGIVPGKLGDNKEEGISKISDLTGVSVDFINKQISASYVKDDTFVPIKKVAKNNTELKEKLLQIPGVMITNVDSRVYPLGKEAAQLIGYVQTINADELKEKAGKGYSSTSLIGKSGLELAYEDTLRGIDGKEIYIEDENGNKIKQLAIQNKKDGTDIKLTIDSKLQSQIYNQMKDDKGLFVVMDPSTGELLATVSTPSYDSNDFVLGMTNAQWEELNNNEAKPLYNRVLQTYCPGSTFKPITAAIGLTTGKIATDTEFNYSGLSWQKDSSWGNNFITTLTSYSGKKNVANALIYSDNIFFAQSALQIGSQTFCEGLDKLGFNEQVEFPLTLKKSQYANSGKITDEKKLADSGYGQGDILVNPIHMASI
;
A
#
# COMPACT_ATOMS: atom_id res chain seq x y z
N MET A 1 16.35 -77.14 -58.82
CA MET A 1 16.58 -76.51 -57.50
C MET A 1 17.09 -75.07 -57.57
N LYS A 2 18.12 -74.67 -58.38
CA LYS A 2 18.65 -73.30 -58.39
C LYS A 2 17.66 -72.18 -58.82
N LYS A 3 16.77 -72.40 -59.79
CA LYS A 3 15.78 -71.39 -60.25
C LYS A 3 14.71 -71.07 -59.23
N SER A 4 14.18 -72.05 -58.47
CA SER A 4 13.15 -71.88 -57.42
C SER A 4 13.71 -71.13 -56.20
N VAL A 5 14.99 -71.32 -55.83
CA VAL A 5 15.62 -70.58 -54.73
C VAL A 5 15.84 -69.11 -55.10
N ILE A 6 16.20 -68.83 -56.36
CA ILE A 6 16.35 -67.45 -56.83
C ILE A 6 15.01 -66.70 -56.86
N ILE A 7 13.92 -67.37 -57.27
CA ILE A 7 12.56 -66.78 -57.22
C ILE A 7 12.13 -66.45 -55.79
N ILE A 8 12.37 -67.36 -54.86
CA ILE A 8 12.07 -67.14 -53.44
C ILE A 8 12.88 -65.99 -52.84
N LEU A 9 14.15 -65.86 -53.18
CA LEU A 9 14.98 -64.75 -52.75
C LEU A 9 14.53 -63.39 -53.32
N ILE A 10 14.09 -63.36 -54.60
CA ILE A 10 13.50 -62.16 -55.21
C ILE A 10 12.21 -61.75 -54.55
N VAL A 11 11.32 -62.73 -54.27
CA VAL A 11 10.04 -62.45 -53.54
C VAL A 11 10.27 -61.94 -52.12
N LEU A 12 11.26 -62.50 -51.42
CA LEU A 12 11.65 -61.98 -50.08
C LEU A 12 12.24 -60.60 -50.15
N LEU A 13 13.06 -60.30 -51.16
CA LEU A 13 13.64 -58.96 -51.37
C LEU A 13 12.53 -57.92 -51.70
N ILE A 14 11.58 -58.25 -52.57
CA ILE A 14 10.43 -57.40 -52.90
C ILE A 14 9.57 -57.17 -51.64
N ALA A 15 9.29 -58.21 -50.88
CA ALA A 15 8.55 -58.08 -49.62
C ALA A 15 9.28 -57.20 -48.59
N ALA A 16 10.62 -57.31 -48.48
CA ALA A 16 11.44 -56.47 -47.62
C ALA A 16 11.42 -54.99 -48.08
N ILE A 17 11.50 -54.73 -49.40
CA ILE A 17 11.42 -53.38 -49.97
C ILE A 17 10.01 -52.78 -49.72
N ILE A 18 8.95 -53.53 -49.98
CA ILE A 18 7.57 -53.07 -49.69
C ILE A 18 7.38 -52.80 -48.22
N SER A 19 7.86 -53.67 -47.32
CA SER A 19 7.83 -53.44 -45.88
C SER A 19 8.63 -52.17 -45.49
N GLY A 20 9.80 -51.97 -46.06
CA GLY A 20 10.61 -50.75 -45.82
C GLY A 20 9.91 -49.46 -46.29
N ILE A 21 9.25 -49.52 -47.45
CA ILE A 21 8.46 -48.37 -47.97
C ILE A 21 7.25 -48.10 -47.06
N VAL A 22 6.55 -49.12 -46.63
CA VAL A 22 5.38 -48.98 -45.72
C VAL A 22 5.83 -48.39 -44.35
N ILE A 23 6.93 -48.87 -43.83
CA ILE A 23 7.52 -48.32 -42.56
C ILE A 23 7.92 -46.86 -42.78
N TRP A 24 8.61 -46.54 -43.88
CA TRP A 24 9.02 -45.15 -44.18
C TRP A 24 7.82 -44.20 -44.36
N LEU A 25 6.77 -44.64 -45.07
CA LEU A 25 5.53 -43.88 -45.24
C LEU A 25 4.82 -43.65 -43.90
N ASN A 26 4.76 -44.65 -43.03
CA ASN A 26 4.17 -44.53 -41.70
C ASN A 26 4.95 -43.56 -40.81
N ILE A 27 6.26 -43.64 -40.83
CA ILE A 27 7.12 -42.70 -40.04
C ILE A 27 6.93 -41.25 -40.54
N ASN A 28 6.88 -41.08 -41.84
CA ASN A 28 6.70 -39.74 -42.43
C ASN A 28 5.29 -39.17 -42.19
N ASP A 29 4.23 -40.00 -42.22
CA ASP A 29 2.87 -39.64 -41.87
C ASP A 29 2.74 -39.27 -40.37
N THR A 30 3.42 -40.02 -39.49
CA THR A 30 3.47 -39.74 -38.04
C THR A 30 4.16 -38.42 -37.73
N LYS A 31 5.27 -38.09 -38.39
CA LYS A 31 5.95 -36.81 -38.24
C LYS A 31 5.05 -35.63 -38.66
N LYS A 32 4.32 -35.75 -39.78
CA LYS A 32 3.38 -34.71 -40.21
C LYS A 32 2.26 -34.45 -39.19
N GLN A 33 1.76 -35.48 -38.53
CA GLN A 33 0.75 -35.33 -37.47
C GLN A 33 1.27 -34.53 -36.28
N ASP A 34 2.48 -34.83 -35.84
CA ASP A 34 3.13 -34.11 -34.73
C ASP A 34 3.38 -32.64 -35.08
N GLU A 35 3.86 -32.40 -36.31
CA GLU A 35 4.12 -31.03 -36.79
C GLU A 35 2.85 -30.20 -36.83
N VAL A 36 1.73 -30.74 -37.31
CA VAL A 36 0.46 -30.02 -37.35
C VAL A 36 0.03 -29.62 -35.92
N PHE A 37 0.07 -30.55 -34.97
CA PHE A 37 -0.36 -30.24 -33.60
C PHE A 37 0.63 -29.28 -32.90
N LYS A 38 1.93 -29.49 -33.05
CA LYS A 38 2.94 -28.60 -32.49
C LYS A 38 2.85 -27.18 -33.07
N ASN A 39 2.58 -27.05 -34.37
CA ASN A 39 2.37 -25.74 -34.99
C ASN A 39 1.12 -25.05 -34.42
N TYR A 40 0.03 -25.80 -34.20
CA TYR A 40 -1.15 -25.23 -33.57
C TYR A 40 -0.86 -24.67 -32.16
N ILE A 41 -0.09 -25.38 -31.34
CA ILE A 41 0.33 -24.90 -30.02
C ILE A 41 1.30 -23.72 -30.12
N ALA A 42 2.20 -23.72 -31.12
CA ALA A 42 3.10 -22.57 -31.35
C ALA A 42 2.32 -21.29 -31.63
N LEU A 43 1.23 -21.36 -32.41
CA LEU A 43 0.36 -20.22 -32.70
C LEU A 43 -0.34 -19.66 -31.45
N ILE A 44 -0.58 -20.45 -30.42
CA ILE A 44 -1.08 -19.97 -29.12
C ILE A 44 -0.02 -19.04 -28.49
N ASN A 45 1.26 -19.46 -28.46
CA ASN A 45 2.35 -18.66 -27.94
C ASN A 45 2.62 -17.39 -28.75
N GLU A 46 2.33 -17.41 -30.05
CA GLU A 46 2.42 -16.28 -30.96
C GLU A 46 1.17 -15.38 -30.93
N GLN A 47 0.13 -15.79 -30.18
CA GLN A 47 -1.18 -15.12 -30.11
C GLN A 47 -1.83 -14.96 -31.51
N ASN A 48 -1.51 -15.86 -32.45
CA ASN A 48 -2.03 -15.86 -33.83
C ASN A 48 -3.27 -16.75 -33.97
N TYR A 49 -4.35 -16.34 -33.32
CA TYR A 49 -5.61 -17.10 -33.26
C TYR A 49 -6.32 -17.19 -34.62
N GLU A 50 -6.03 -16.28 -35.54
CA GLU A 50 -6.60 -16.34 -36.90
C GLU A 50 -6.02 -17.51 -37.69
N GLU A 51 -4.72 -17.71 -37.63
CA GLU A 51 -4.05 -18.81 -38.30
C GLU A 51 -4.39 -20.16 -37.66
N MET A 52 -4.59 -20.18 -36.31
CA MET A 52 -5.15 -21.35 -35.64
C MET A 52 -6.51 -21.79 -36.23
N TYR A 53 -7.39 -20.82 -36.58
CA TYR A 53 -8.68 -21.13 -37.22
C TYR A 53 -8.51 -21.80 -38.56
N GLU A 54 -7.48 -21.47 -39.35
CA GLU A 54 -7.23 -22.11 -40.64
C GLU A 54 -6.76 -23.55 -40.51
N MET A 55 -6.28 -23.96 -39.33
CA MET A 55 -5.84 -25.31 -39.01
C MET A 55 -6.97 -26.25 -38.55
N ILE A 56 -8.15 -25.74 -38.17
CA ILE A 56 -9.25 -26.60 -37.72
C ILE A 56 -10.04 -27.20 -38.89
N SER A 57 -10.75 -28.31 -38.60
CA SER A 57 -11.51 -29.08 -39.58
C SER A 57 -12.73 -28.32 -40.12
N LYS A 58 -13.24 -28.76 -41.27
CA LYS A 58 -14.49 -28.22 -41.82
C LYS A 58 -15.68 -28.46 -40.90
N SER A 59 -15.70 -29.59 -40.19
CA SER A 59 -16.71 -29.88 -39.19
C SER A 59 -16.68 -28.83 -38.07
N SER A 60 -15.51 -28.55 -37.49
CA SER A 60 -15.36 -27.53 -36.47
C SER A 60 -15.71 -26.13 -36.99
N LYS A 61 -15.35 -25.79 -38.25
CA LYS A 61 -15.71 -24.51 -38.88
C LYS A 61 -17.22 -24.35 -39.09
N SER A 62 -17.98 -25.45 -39.13
CA SER A 62 -19.45 -25.38 -39.22
C SER A 62 -20.12 -25.08 -37.89
N GLU A 63 -19.44 -25.38 -36.76
CA GLU A 63 -19.96 -25.19 -35.41
C GLU A 63 -19.56 -23.82 -34.83
N ILE A 64 -18.38 -23.28 -35.20
CA ILE A 64 -17.90 -21.99 -34.68
C ILE A 64 -17.43 -21.09 -35.84
N SER A 65 -17.90 -19.83 -35.86
CA SER A 65 -17.39 -18.84 -36.81
C SER A 65 -15.96 -18.39 -36.47
N LYS A 66 -15.23 -17.89 -37.48
CA LYS A 66 -13.86 -17.38 -37.31
C LYS A 66 -13.81 -16.30 -36.20
N GLU A 67 -14.76 -15.37 -36.21
CA GLU A 67 -14.83 -14.30 -35.22
C GLU A 67 -14.99 -14.86 -33.81
N ASN A 68 -15.91 -15.79 -33.58
CA ASN A 68 -16.14 -16.37 -32.28
C ASN A 68 -14.98 -17.25 -31.79
N PHE A 69 -14.33 -17.99 -32.71
CA PHE A 69 -13.15 -18.79 -32.40
C PHE A 69 -11.98 -17.88 -31.93
N VAL A 70 -11.65 -16.85 -32.71
CA VAL A 70 -10.59 -15.90 -32.39
C VAL A 70 -10.88 -15.21 -31.06
N LYS A 71 -12.10 -14.66 -30.91
CA LYS A 71 -12.52 -13.99 -29.69
C LYS A 71 -12.44 -14.90 -28.46
N ARG A 72 -12.87 -16.17 -28.57
CA ARG A 72 -12.86 -17.11 -27.47
C ARG A 72 -11.44 -17.47 -27.03
N ASN A 73 -10.58 -17.88 -27.97
CA ASN A 73 -9.21 -18.23 -27.68
C ASN A 73 -8.44 -17.02 -27.10
N LYS A 74 -8.54 -15.86 -27.75
CA LYS A 74 -7.94 -14.62 -27.30
C LYS A 74 -8.35 -14.26 -25.86
N ASN A 75 -9.67 -14.21 -25.60
CA ASN A 75 -10.17 -13.84 -24.28
C ASN A 75 -9.73 -14.81 -23.17
N ILE A 76 -9.53 -16.09 -23.51
CA ILE A 76 -9.09 -17.07 -22.50
C ILE A 76 -7.59 -16.97 -22.31
N TYR A 77 -6.77 -17.18 -23.35
CA TYR A 77 -5.31 -17.24 -23.20
C TYR A 77 -4.71 -15.89 -22.75
N GLU A 78 -5.15 -14.78 -23.33
CA GLU A 78 -4.70 -13.45 -22.88
C GLU A 78 -5.30 -13.06 -21.54
N GLY A 79 -6.56 -13.45 -21.26
CA GLY A 79 -7.23 -13.15 -19.99
C GLY A 79 -6.61 -13.81 -18.76
N ILE A 80 -5.94 -14.96 -18.95
CA ILE A 80 -5.19 -15.64 -17.86
C ILE A 80 -3.69 -15.35 -17.90
N ASP A 81 -3.22 -14.47 -18.80
CA ASP A 81 -1.80 -14.18 -19.05
C ASP A 81 -0.99 -15.45 -19.41
N ALA A 82 -1.53 -16.29 -20.31
CA ALA A 82 -0.91 -17.55 -20.70
C ALA A 82 0.41 -17.32 -21.46
N VAL A 83 1.46 -17.99 -21.00
CA VAL A 83 2.81 -17.94 -21.58
C VAL A 83 3.44 -19.33 -21.54
N ASN A 84 4.38 -19.57 -22.47
CA ASN A 84 5.15 -20.83 -22.53
C ASN A 84 4.25 -22.06 -22.57
N VAL A 85 3.23 -22.03 -23.43
CA VAL A 85 2.35 -23.20 -23.65
C VAL A 85 3.17 -24.28 -24.34
N ASN A 86 3.34 -25.42 -23.65
CA ASN A 86 4.12 -26.55 -24.09
C ASN A 86 3.30 -27.84 -24.00
N ILE A 87 3.60 -28.80 -24.89
CA ILE A 87 2.97 -30.12 -24.90
C ILE A 87 4.00 -31.23 -24.91
N GLU A 88 3.66 -32.31 -24.23
CA GLU A 88 4.33 -33.60 -24.31
C GLU A 88 3.35 -34.65 -24.84
N ILE A 89 3.60 -35.19 -26.05
CA ILE A 89 2.76 -36.22 -26.65
C ILE A 89 3.01 -37.55 -25.90
N THR A 90 1.96 -38.12 -25.34
CA THR A 90 2.05 -39.35 -24.53
C THR A 90 1.60 -40.60 -25.26
N ASN A 91 0.61 -40.48 -26.18
CA ASN A 91 0.10 -41.63 -26.96
C ASN A 91 -0.49 -41.19 -28.29
N LYS A 92 -0.59 -42.12 -29.24
CA LYS A 92 -1.25 -41.92 -30.54
C LYS A 92 -2.02 -43.17 -30.92
N GLU A 93 -3.25 -42.99 -31.31
CA GLU A 93 -4.14 -44.04 -31.74
C GLU A 93 -4.76 -43.67 -33.10
N LYS A 94 -4.84 -44.66 -34.02
CA LYS A 94 -5.58 -44.47 -35.29
C LYS A 94 -6.95 -45.11 -35.14
N GLU A 95 -7.99 -44.31 -35.33
CA GLU A 95 -9.37 -44.77 -35.26
C GLU A 95 -10.16 -44.22 -36.45
N ASN A 96 -10.77 -45.11 -37.24
CA ASN A 96 -11.62 -44.73 -38.39
C ASN A 96 -10.98 -43.75 -39.40
N GLY A 97 -9.65 -43.83 -39.62
CA GLY A 97 -8.91 -42.94 -40.51
C GLY A 97 -8.45 -41.64 -39.90
N ASN A 98 -8.88 -41.31 -38.69
CA ASN A 98 -8.46 -40.20 -37.87
C ASN A 98 -7.32 -40.59 -36.94
N VAL A 99 -6.66 -39.61 -36.35
CA VAL A 99 -5.56 -39.81 -35.40
C VAL A 99 -5.89 -39.08 -34.10
N LYS A 100 -6.02 -39.82 -33.03
CA LYS A 100 -6.15 -39.26 -31.67
C LYS A 100 -4.78 -39.20 -31.03
N ILE A 101 -4.37 -38.00 -30.63
CA ILE A 101 -3.11 -37.73 -29.94
C ILE A 101 -3.43 -37.34 -28.50
N SER A 102 -2.99 -38.17 -27.54
CA SER A 102 -3.03 -37.83 -26.13
C SER A 102 -1.76 -37.10 -25.75
N TYR A 103 -1.88 -36.06 -24.92
CA TYR A 103 -0.77 -35.21 -24.52
C TYR A 103 -0.97 -34.64 -23.12
N ASN A 104 0.13 -34.26 -22.50
CA ASN A 104 0.16 -33.40 -21.34
C ASN A 104 0.48 -31.99 -21.79
N GLU A 105 -0.24 -31.01 -21.27
CA GLU A 105 -0.02 -29.59 -21.54
C GLU A 105 0.37 -28.87 -20.29
N THR A 106 1.33 -27.96 -20.40
CA THR A 106 1.78 -27.07 -19.33
C THR A 106 1.80 -25.65 -19.83
N MET A 107 1.35 -24.68 -19.03
CA MET A 107 1.44 -23.26 -19.33
C MET A 107 1.65 -22.43 -18.07
N GLY A 108 2.44 -21.37 -18.17
CA GLY A 108 2.53 -20.32 -17.15
C GLY A 108 1.33 -19.40 -17.24
N VAL A 109 0.76 -19.00 -16.11
CA VAL A 109 -0.39 -18.08 -16.03
C VAL A 109 -0.21 -17.12 -14.86
N SER A 110 -1.05 -16.08 -14.79
CA SER A 110 -0.98 -15.07 -13.71
C SER A 110 -1.20 -15.62 -12.28
N ALA A 111 -1.72 -16.84 -12.15
CA ALA A 111 -1.91 -17.54 -10.87
C ALA A 111 -0.94 -18.73 -10.66
N GLY A 112 0.16 -18.80 -11.42
CA GLY A 112 1.16 -19.87 -11.33
C GLY A 112 1.27 -20.71 -12.59
N THR A 113 1.16 -22.03 -12.49
CA THR A 113 1.24 -22.97 -13.62
C THR A 113 -0.04 -23.80 -13.71
N ILE A 114 -0.55 -23.98 -14.92
CA ILE A 114 -1.63 -24.93 -15.22
C ILE A 114 -1.01 -26.14 -15.90
N GLU A 115 -1.37 -27.33 -15.43
CA GLU A 115 -0.97 -28.62 -15.99
C GLU A 115 -2.19 -29.54 -16.12
N PHE A 116 -2.37 -30.13 -17.27
CA PHE A 116 -3.46 -31.08 -17.51
C PHE A 116 -3.12 -32.06 -18.63
N SER A 117 -3.80 -33.22 -18.63
CA SER A 117 -3.77 -34.17 -19.74
C SER A 117 -5.00 -33.97 -20.62
N ASN A 118 -4.82 -34.05 -21.92
CA ASN A 118 -5.90 -33.90 -22.89
C ASN A 118 -5.65 -34.78 -24.13
N ALA A 119 -6.59 -34.78 -25.06
CA ALA A 119 -6.43 -35.42 -26.36
C ALA A 119 -6.99 -34.55 -27.47
N VAL A 120 -6.29 -34.53 -28.61
CA VAL A 120 -6.73 -33.88 -29.84
C VAL A 120 -6.97 -34.92 -30.92
N THR A 121 -8.04 -34.77 -31.69
CA THR A 121 -8.31 -35.60 -32.86
C THR A 121 -7.87 -34.86 -34.12
N LEU A 122 -7.01 -35.47 -34.90
CA LEU A 122 -6.65 -35.00 -36.23
C LEU A 122 -7.47 -35.74 -37.30
N VAL A 123 -8.23 -35.03 -38.07
CA VAL A 123 -9.01 -35.57 -39.21
C VAL A 123 -8.26 -35.31 -40.53
N LYS A 124 -8.30 -36.29 -41.43
CA LYS A 124 -7.62 -36.14 -42.73
C LYS A 124 -8.57 -35.56 -43.76
N GLU A 125 -8.36 -34.34 -44.15
CA GLU A 125 -9.10 -33.66 -45.21
C GLU A 125 -8.21 -33.56 -46.46
N HIS A 126 -8.64 -34.23 -47.54
CA HIS A 126 -7.85 -34.39 -48.80
C HIS A 126 -6.47 -35.05 -48.49
N LYS A 127 -5.41 -34.30 -48.37
CA LYS A 127 -4.04 -34.79 -48.07
C LYS A 127 -3.42 -34.18 -46.83
N GLU A 128 -4.18 -33.34 -46.13
CA GLU A 128 -3.74 -32.60 -44.97
C GLU A 128 -4.45 -33.09 -43.71
N TYR A 129 -3.76 -33.00 -42.55
CA TYR A 129 -4.36 -33.18 -41.25
C TYR A 129 -4.91 -31.86 -40.74
N LYS A 130 -6.14 -31.86 -40.24
CA LYS A 130 -6.83 -30.72 -39.61
C LYS A 130 -7.25 -31.08 -38.21
N ILE A 131 -7.30 -30.11 -37.31
CA ILE A 131 -7.67 -30.30 -35.91
C ILE A 131 -9.20 -30.33 -35.79
N ASP A 132 -9.72 -31.40 -35.22
CA ASP A 132 -11.13 -31.47 -34.83
C ASP A 132 -11.28 -30.73 -33.49
N TRP A 133 -11.67 -29.44 -33.62
CA TRP A 133 -11.62 -28.50 -32.50
C TRP A 133 -12.96 -28.38 -31.79
N SER A 134 -12.90 -28.35 -30.45
CA SER A 134 -13.96 -27.89 -29.57
C SER A 134 -13.36 -27.09 -28.40
N SER A 135 -14.20 -26.44 -27.59
CA SER A 135 -13.74 -25.68 -26.41
C SER A 135 -12.95 -26.54 -25.41
N SER A 136 -13.23 -27.85 -25.36
CA SER A 136 -12.49 -28.79 -24.49
C SER A 136 -11.02 -28.96 -24.90
N LEU A 137 -10.63 -28.50 -26.09
CA LEU A 137 -9.22 -28.49 -26.49
C LEU A 137 -8.41 -27.40 -25.77
N ILE A 138 -9.08 -26.33 -25.30
CA ILE A 138 -8.45 -25.29 -24.47
C ILE A 138 -8.25 -25.82 -23.04
N PHE A 139 -9.31 -26.35 -22.43
CA PHE A 139 -9.28 -27.08 -21.15
C PHE A 139 -10.28 -28.21 -21.19
N PRO A 140 -9.95 -29.43 -20.70
CA PRO A 140 -10.83 -30.60 -20.81
C PRO A 140 -12.26 -30.39 -20.33
N GLU A 141 -12.43 -29.64 -19.24
CA GLU A 141 -13.74 -29.37 -18.62
C GLU A 141 -14.45 -28.14 -19.18
N LEU A 142 -13.88 -27.47 -20.19
CA LEU A 142 -14.45 -26.24 -20.75
C LEU A 142 -15.52 -26.56 -21.81
N ALA A 143 -16.78 -26.50 -21.42
CA ALA A 143 -17.91 -26.61 -22.35
C ALA A 143 -18.08 -25.33 -23.18
N GLU A 144 -18.93 -25.40 -24.24
CA GLU A 144 -19.15 -24.29 -25.17
C GLU A 144 -19.61 -23.00 -24.47
N LYS A 145 -20.56 -23.12 -23.52
CA LYS A 145 -21.09 -21.98 -22.76
C LYS A 145 -20.33 -21.66 -21.49
N SER A 146 -19.40 -22.50 -21.08
CA SER A 146 -18.55 -22.26 -19.92
C SER A 146 -17.57 -21.12 -20.14
N LYS A 147 -17.14 -20.47 -19.07
CA LYS A 147 -16.22 -19.35 -19.09
C LYS A 147 -15.01 -19.64 -18.20
N VAL A 148 -13.85 -19.14 -18.62
CA VAL A 148 -12.67 -19.06 -17.74
C VAL A 148 -12.72 -17.73 -17.02
N ARG A 149 -12.54 -17.77 -15.68
CA ARG A 149 -12.56 -16.61 -14.80
C ARG A 149 -11.24 -16.48 -14.07
N VAL A 150 -10.83 -15.24 -13.90
CA VAL A 150 -9.75 -14.85 -13.00
C VAL A 150 -10.39 -14.04 -11.86
N SER A 151 -10.18 -14.48 -10.62
CA SER A 151 -10.60 -13.73 -9.44
C SER A 151 -9.42 -13.38 -8.57
N THR A 152 -9.45 -12.18 -7.96
CA THR A 152 -8.47 -11.76 -6.96
C THR A 152 -8.90 -12.31 -5.60
N LEU A 153 -7.95 -12.89 -4.87
CA LEU A 153 -8.11 -13.28 -3.47
C LEU A 153 -7.51 -12.15 -2.65
N GLU A 154 -8.36 -11.23 -2.18
CA GLU A 154 -7.91 -10.03 -1.48
C GLU A 154 -7.19 -10.38 -0.17
N ALA A 155 -5.99 -9.82 0.01
CA ALA A 155 -5.24 -9.92 1.25
C ALA A 155 -5.72 -8.90 2.26
N SER A 156 -5.74 -9.27 3.53
CA SER A 156 -6.04 -8.35 4.62
C SER A 156 -4.80 -7.51 4.94
N ARG A 157 -4.97 -6.20 5.16
CA ARG A 157 -3.90 -5.33 5.66
C ARG A 157 -3.68 -5.62 7.14
N GLY A 158 -2.40 -5.69 7.59
CA GLY A 158 -2.06 -5.83 9.00
C GLY A 158 -2.64 -4.71 9.86
N GLU A 159 -2.98 -5.01 11.11
CA GLU A 159 -3.51 -4.05 12.06
C GLU A 159 -2.37 -3.30 12.77
N ILE A 160 -2.66 -2.10 13.29
CA ILE A 160 -1.73 -1.36 14.16
C ILE A 160 -2.35 -1.37 15.56
N LEU A 161 -1.60 -1.95 16.50
CA LEU A 161 -2.06 -2.19 17.86
C LEU A 161 -1.25 -1.34 18.86
N ASP A 162 -1.88 -0.94 19.96
CA ASP A 162 -1.19 -0.35 21.09
C ASP A 162 -0.44 -1.42 21.92
N ARG A 163 0.25 -1.02 22.99
CA ARG A 163 0.98 -1.94 23.88
C ARG A 163 0.10 -3.00 24.55
N ASN A 164 -1.20 -2.73 24.68
CA ASN A 164 -2.19 -3.57 25.35
C ASN A 164 -2.98 -4.44 24.36
N GLY A 165 -2.75 -4.28 23.04
CA GLY A 165 -3.48 -4.98 21.98
C GLY A 165 -4.77 -4.26 21.54
N ASN A 166 -5.01 -3.02 22.00
CA ASN A 166 -6.11 -2.22 21.48
C ASN A 166 -5.79 -1.73 20.07
N LYS A 167 -6.79 -1.70 19.19
CA LYS A 167 -6.61 -1.36 17.80
C LYS A 167 -6.50 0.16 17.61
N LEU A 168 -5.47 0.58 16.92
CA LEU A 168 -5.23 1.97 16.50
C LEU A 168 -5.55 2.16 15.00
N ALA A 169 -5.37 1.11 14.22
CA ALA A 169 -5.85 0.99 12.85
C ALA A 169 -6.28 -0.45 12.60
N GLU A 170 -7.51 -0.65 12.10
CA GLU A 170 -8.10 -1.99 11.89
C GLU A 170 -8.81 -2.12 10.55
N ASN A 171 -9.00 -3.38 10.13
CA ASN A 171 -9.89 -3.70 9.04
C ASN A 171 -11.32 -3.81 9.61
N GLY A 172 -12.15 -2.86 9.27
CA GLY A 172 -13.51 -2.75 9.77
C GLY A 172 -14.51 -2.53 8.64
N THR A 173 -15.67 -2.01 8.99
CA THR A 173 -16.72 -1.66 8.03
C THR A 173 -17.19 -0.24 8.22
N ILE A 174 -17.51 0.43 7.11
CA ILE A 174 -18.15 1.74 7.06
C ILE A 174 -19.47 1.62 6.33
N SER A 175 -20.30 2.65 6.39
CA SER A 175 -21.58 2.70 5.68
C SER A 175 -21.40 3.39 4.33
N SER A 176 -21.81 2.73 3.24
CA SER A 176 -21.92 3.32 1.91
C SER A 176 -23.35 3.77 1.69
N VAL A 177 -23.57 5.06 1.63
CA VAL A 177 -24.84 5.68 1.27
C VAL A 177 -24.92 5.75 -0.25
N GLY A 178 -25.99 5.22 -0.81
CA GLY A 178 -26.23 5.25 -2.24
C GLY A 178 -27.69 5.45 -2.59
N ILE A 179 -27.94 5.56 -3.87
CA ILE A 179 -29.25 5.80 -4.46
C ILE A 179 -29.62 4.63 -5.36
N VAL A 180 -30.86 4.18 -5.30
CA VAL A 180 -31.49 3.29 -6.27
C VAL A 180 -32.44 4.14 -7.12
N PRO A 181 -32.07 4.50 -8.38
CA PRO A 181 -32.77 5.53 -9.17
C PRO A 181 -34.27 5.29 -9.33
N GLY A 182 -34.68 4.06 -9.59
CA GLY A 182 -36.09 3.70 -9.75
C GLY A 182 -36.95 3.82 -8.48
N LYS A 183 -36.31 4.03 -7.31
CA LYS A 183 -36.99 4.18 -6.02
C LYS A 183 -37.05 5.63 -5.52
N LEU A 184 -36.53 6.61 -6.28
CA LEU A 184 -36.55 8.02 -5.90
C LEU A 184 -37.96 8.64 -5.90
N GLY A 185 -38.93 8.02 -6.61
CA GLY A 185 -40.29 8.52 -6.72
C GLY A 185 -40.44 9.79 -7.57
N ASP A 186 -41.61 10.44 -7.49
CA ASP A 186 -41.96 11.59 -8.33
C ASP A 186 -41.16 12.87 -7.95
N ASN A 187 -40.71 12.99 -6.69
CA ASN A 187 -39.98 14.14 -6.17
C ASN A 187 -38.44 13.94 -6.23
N LYS A 188 -37.94 13.34 -7.33
CA LYS A 188 -36.52 13.00 -7.51
C LYS A 188 -35.57 14.17 -7.25
N GLU A 189 -35.86 15.35 -7.78
CA GLU A 189 -35.01 16.55 -7.64
C GLU A 189 -34.92 17.02 -6.18
N GLU A 190 -36.02 17.03 -5.45
CA GLU A 190 -36.08 17.38 -4.03
C GLU A 190 -35.29 16.35 -3.19
N GLY A 191 -35.43 15.06 -3.50
CA GLY A 191 -34.68 13.98 -2.87
C GLY A 191 -33.16 14.14 -3.05
N ILE A 192 -32.73 14.43 -4.27
CA ILE A 192 -31.29 14.65 -4.59
C ILE A 192 -30.78 15.91 -3.88
N SER A 193 -31.55 17.00 -3.82
CA SER A 193 -31.14 18.20 -3.08
C SER A 193 -30.98 17.91 -1.59
N LYS A 194 -31.88 17.17 -0.96
CA LYS A 194 -31.76 16.76 0.46
C LYS A 194 -30.55 15.86 0.70
N ILE A 195 -30.25 14.94 -0.22
CA ILE A 195 -29.04 14.11 -0.13
C ILE A 195 -27.80 14.99 -0.22
N SER A 196 -27.78 15.96 -1.14
CA SER A 196 -26.69 16.92 -1.30
C SER A 196 -26.46 17.71 0.00
N ASP A 197 -27.50 18.28 0.59
CA ASP A 197 -27.45 19.07 1.82
C ASP A 197 -26.92 18.24 3.01
N LEU A 198 -27.36 16.98 3.13
CA LEU A 198 -26.98 16.09 4.23
C LEU A 198 -25.56 15.53 4.07
N THR A 199 -25.11 15.31 2.84
CA THR A 199 -23.83 14.62 2.57
C THR A 199 -22.70 15.57 2.17
N GLY A 200 -23.03 16.81 1.78
CA GLY A 200 -22.08 17.77 1.21
C GLY A 200 -21.62 17.39 -0.22
N VAL A 201 -22.24 16.39 -0.85
CA VAL A 201 -21.95 15.99 -2.23
C VAL A 201 -22.80 16.83 -3.17
N SER A 202 -22.20 17.44 -4.20
CA SER A 202 -22.95 18.32 -5.11
C SER A 202 -24.04 17.60 -5.90
N VAL A 203 -25.15 18.29 -6.15
CA VAL A 203 -26.27 17.81 -6.98
C VAL A 203 -25.79 17.34 -8.36
N ASP A 204 -24.87 18.08 -8.97
CA ASP A 204 -24.30 17.74 -10.29
C ASP A 204 -23.55 16.40 -10.26
N PHE A 205 -22.75 16.16 -9.21
CA PHE A 205 -22.06 14.88 -9.05
C PHE A 205 -23.08 13.74 -8.88
N ILE A 206 -24.08 13.90 -8.03
CA ILE A 206 -25.12 12.89 -7.82
C ILE A 206 -25.83 12.58 -9.14
N ASN A 207 -26.27 13.60 -9.87
CA ASN A 207 -26.92 13.44 -11.17
C ASN A 207 -26.02 12.72 -12.19
N LYS A 208 -24.75 13.08 -12.25
CA LYS A 208 -23.77 12.41 -13.13
C LYS A 208 -23.63 10.92 -12.80
N GLN A 209 -23.60 10.56 -11.52
CA GLN A 209 -23.46 9.16 -11.10
C GLN A 209 -24.69 8.33 -11.48
N ILE A 210 -25.89 8.82 -11.18
CA ILE A 210 -27.15 8.09 -11.44
C ILE A 210 -27.53 8.06 -12.93
N SER A 211 -26.95 8.94 -13.76
CA SER A 211 -27.20 9.00 -15.21
C SER A 211 -26.15 8.23 -16.04
N ALA A 212 -25.21 7.52 -15.39
CA ALA A 212 -24.19 6.76 -16.11
C ALA A 212 -24.84 5.61 -16.92
N SER A 213 -24.31 5.33 -18.12
CA SER A 213 -24.90 4.40 -19.09
C SER A 213 -25.11 2.96 -18.60
N TYR A 214 -24.38 2.54 -17.58
CA TYR A 214 -24.52 1.21 -16.94
C TYR A 214 -25.56 1.17 -15.82
N VAL A 215 -26.06 2.34 -15.37
CA VAL A 215 -27.02 2.43 -14.26
C VAL A 215 -28.42 2.12 -14.77
N LYS A 216 -29.08 1.19 -14.08
CA LYS A 216 -30.48 0.81 -14.28
C LYS A 216 -31.31 1.24 -13.07
N ASP A 217 -32.63 1.16 -13.18
CA ASP A 217 -33.57 1.57 -12.13
C ASP A 217 -33.35 0.86 -10.80
N ASP A 218 -32.87 -0.38 -10.83
CA ASP A 218 -32.61 -1.21 -9.63
C ASP A 218 -31.14 -1.17 -9.16
N THR A 219 -30.28 -0.43 -9.88
CA THR A 219 -28.85 -0.35 -9.57
C THR A 219 -28.61 0.47 -8.30
N PHE A 220 -27.86 -0.08 -7.34
CA PHE A 220 -27.33 0.69 -6.22
C PHE A 220 -26.16 1.56 -6.69
N VAL A 221 -26.34 2.88 -6.64
CA VAL A 221 -25.31 3.86 -7.03
C VAL A 221 -24.72 4.49 -5.77
N PRO A 222 -23.46 4.16 -5.37
CA PRO A 222 -22.84 4.72 -4.19
C PRO A 222 -22.54 6.21 -4.38
N ILE A 223 -22.91 7.03 -3.38
CA ILE A 223 -22.76 8.50 -3.41
C ILE A 223 -21.73 8.97 -2.37
N LYS A 224 -21.82 8.48 -1.13
CA LYS A 224 -20.94 8.91 -0.02
C LYS A 224 -20.70 7.77 0.96
N LYS A 225 -19.47 7.66 1.42
CA LYS A 225 -19.12 6.83 2.57
C LYS A 225 -19.29 7.64 3.85
N VAL A 226 -19.84 7.04 4.89
CA VAL A 226 -20.03 7.66 6.21
C VAL A 226 -19.62 6.70 7.32
N ALA A 227 -19.22 7.25 8.47
CA ALA A 227 -18.84 6.44 9.61
C ALA A 227 -20.00 5.54 10.06
N LYS A 228 -19.70 4.30 10.43
CA LYS A 228 -20.70 3.30 10.82
C LYS A 228 -21.56 3.75 12.02
N ASN A 229 -20.97 4.49 12.94
CA ASN A 229 -21.61 5.01 14.15
C ASN A 229 -22.35 6.35 13.95
N ASN A 230 -22.32 6.94 12.75
CA ASN A 230 -23.09 8.17 12.47
C ASN A 230 -24.56 7.85 12.24
N THR A 231 -25.26 7.45 13.32
CA THR A 231 -26.67 7.01 13.29
C THR A 231 -27.61 8.13 12.91
N GLU A 232 -27.40 9.34 13.41
CA GLU A 232 -28.24 10.50 13.14
C GLU A 232 -28.30 10.84 11.64
N LEU A 233 -27.16 10.92 10.99
CA LEU A 233 -27.09 11.20 9.55
C LEU A 233 -27.74 10.07 8.74
N LYS A 234 -27.50 8.82 9.12
CA LYS A 234 -28.07 7.66 8.43
C LYS A 234 -29.59 7.61 8.55
N GLU A 235 -30.14 7.91 9.72
CA GLU A 235 -31.60 7.99 9.93
C GLU A 235 -32.24 9.06 9.07
N LYS A 236 -31.66 10.27 9.00
CA LYS A 236 -32.13 11.35 8.13
C LYS A 236 -32.10 10.95 6.65
N LEU A 237 -31.02 10.31 6.21
CA LEU A 237 -30.86 9.86 4.82
C LEU A 237 -31.86 8.76 4.44
N LEU A 238 -32.11 7.79 5.33
CA LEU A 238 -33.06 6.71 5.08
C LEU A 238 -34.54 7.15 4.98
N GLN A 239 -34.87 8.38 5.41
CA GLN A 239 -36.18 8.96 5.20
C GLN A 239 -36.43 9.44 3.76
N ILE A 240 -35.37 9.54 2.95
CA ILE A 240 -35.45 9.98 1.56
C ILE A 240 -35.70 8.75 0.68
N PRO A 241 -36.81 8.75 -0.12
CA PRO A 241 -37.09 7.65 -1.03
C PRO A 241 -35.90 7.36 -1.96
N GLY A 242 -35.63 6.08 -2.21
CA GLY A 242 -34.52 5.63 -3.07
C GLY A 242 -33.17 5.61 -2.42
N VAL A 243 -32.97 6.17 -1.22
CA VAL A 243 -31.73 6.03 -0.48
C VAL A 243 -31.61 4.62 0.11
N MET A 244 -30.47 4.03 -0.07
CA MET A 244 -30.08 2.75 0.53
C MET A 244 -28.70 2.87 1.17
N ILE A 245 -28.50 2.18 2.28
CA ILE A 245 -27.23 2.16 2.99
C ILE A 245 -26.76 0.71 3.11
N THR A 246 -25.54 0.45 2.64
CA THR A 246 -24.88 -0.85 2.72
C THR A 246 -23.59 -0.76 3.54
N ASN A 247 -23.15 -1.87 4.12
CA ASN A 247 -21.83 -1.92 4.74
C ASN A 247 -20.80 -2.27 3.67
N VAL A 248 -19.65 -1.61 3.73
CA VAL A 248 -18.48 -1.91 2.89
C VAL A 248 -17.23 -2.00 3.77
N ASP A 249 -16.34 -2.92 3.41
CA ASP A 249 -15.08 -3.08 4.12
C ASP A 249 -14.21 -1.84 3.94
N SER A 250 -13.50 -1.49 4.99
CA SER A 250 -12.66 -0.29 5.01
C SER A 250 -11.63 -0.33 6.12
N ARG A 251 -10.57 0.44 5.96
CA ARG A 251 -9.68 0.78 7.07
C ARG A 251 -10.39 1.71 8.03
N VAL A 252 -10.26 1.47 9.34
CA VAL A 252 -10.89 2.26 10.40
C VAL A 252 -9.83 2.64 11.43
N TYR A 253 -9.91 3.86 11.92
CA TYR A 253 -9.00 4.43 12.92
C TYR A 253 -9.80 4.78 14.19
N PRO A 254 -9.84 3.87 15.20
CA PRO A 254 -10.70 4.05 16.38
C PRO A 254 -10.46 5.32 17.17
N LEU A 255 -9.21 5.80 17.22
CA LEU A 255 -8.85 7.04 17.91
C LEU A 255 -9.00 8.31 17.05
N GLY A 256 -9.28 8.20 15.75
CA GLY A 256 -9.48 9.35 14.88
C GLY A 256 -8.41 10.42 15.04
N LYS A 257 -8.82 11.63 15.48
CA LYS A 257 -7.92 12.79 15.66
C LYS A 257 -6.83 12.58 16.71
N GLU A 258 -7.07 11.73 17.71
CA GLU A 258 -6.20 11.58 18.89
C GLU A 258 -4.84 10.94 18.54
N ALA A 259 -4.80 10.12 17.48
CA ALA A 259 -3.59 9.42 17.05
C ALA A 259 -3.22 9.65 15.56
N ALA A 260 -3.96 10.48 14.84
CA ALA A 260 -3.82 10.64 13.39
C ALA A 260 -2.40 11.02 12.95
N GLN A 261 -1.73 11.91 13.68
CA GLN A 261 -0.38 12.36 13.34
C GLN A 261 0.67 11.24 13.47
N LEU A 262 0.45 10.26 14.34
CA LEU A 262 1.31 9.09 14.47
C LEU A 262 0.93 7.99 13.48
N ILE A 263 -0.34 7.60 13.49
CA ILE A 263 -0.83 6.46 12.70
C ILE A 263 -0.88 6.79 11.20
N GLY A 264 -1.32 7.99 10.85
CA GLY A 264 -1.55 8.37 9.45
C GLY A 264 -2.87 7.82 8.91
N TYR A 265 -2.91 7.58 7.61
CA TYR A 265 -4.10 7.06 6.91
C TYR A 265 -3.73 6.35 5.61
N VAL A 266 -4.65 5.57 5.09
CA VAL A 266 -4.59 4.97 3.75
C VAL A 266 -5.56 5.67 2.79
N GLN A 267 -5.22 5.66 1.51
CA GLN A 267 -6.12 6.02 0.41
C GLN A 267 -5.86 5.12 -0.79
N THR A 268 -6.77 5.15 -1.76
CA THR A 268 -6.56 4.50 -3.05
C THR A 268 -5.31 5.07 -3.71
N ILE A 269 -4.49 4.20 -4.25
CA ILE A 269 -3.28 4.56 -5.00
C ILE A 269 -3.63 5.45 -6.19
N ASN A 270 -2.87 6.50 -6.44
CA ASN A 270 -3.06 7.34 -7.61
C ASN A 270 -2.24 6.82 -8.82
N ALA A 271 -2.45 7.42 -9.99
CA ALA A 271 -1.83 6.95 -11.24
C ALA A 271 -0.29 7.04 -11.23
N ASP A 272 0.28 8.05 -10.58
CA ASP A 272 1.73 8.24 -10.50
C ASP A 272 2.37 7.25 -9.52
N GLU A 273 1.77 7.08 -8.34
CA GLU A 273 2.18 6.05 -7.38
C GLU A 273 2.08 4.64 -7.96
N LEU A 274 1.02 4.37 -8.75
CA LEU A 274 0.87 3.07 -9.41
C LEU A 274 2.00 2.80 -10.41
N LYS A 275 2.45 3.83 -11.15
CA LYS A 275 3.62 3.71 -12.04
C LYS A 275 4.90 3.46 -11.27
N GLU A 276 5.14 4.20 -10.17
CA GLU A 276 6.32 4.01 -9.30
C GLU A 276 6.35 2.61 -8.65
N LYS A 277 5.18 2.05 -8.38
CA LYS A 277 5.01 0.73 -7.77
C LYS A 277 4.77 -0.39 -8.80
N ALA A 278 5.02 -0.13 -10.08
CA ALA A 278 4.85 -1.13 -11.15
C ALA A 278 5.63 -2.43 -10.82
N GLY A 279 5.01 -3.57 -11.05
CA GLY A 279 5.58 -4.89 -10.74
C GLY A 279 5.54 -5.29 -9.27
N LYS A 280 5.04 -4.43 -8.37
CA LYS A 280 4.90 -4.74 -6.93
C LYS A 280 3.51 -5.27 -6.54
N GLY A 281 2.68 -5.64 -7.50
CA GLY A 281 1.36 -6.24 -7.27
C GLY A 281 0.29 -5.23 -6.79
N TYR A 282 0.43 -3.94 -7.09
CA TYR A 282 -0.64 -2.95 -6.90
C TYR A 282 -1.57 -2.91 -8.12
N SER A 283 -2.85 -2.71 -7.86
CA SER A 283 -3.88 -2.40 -8.85
C SER A 283 -4.39 -0.97 -8.66
N SER A 284 -5.14 -0.45 -9.59
CA SER A 284 -5.75 0.88 -9.49
C SER A 284 -6.74 1.05 -8.32
N THR A 285 -7.15 -0.04 -7.71
CA THR A 285 -8.06 -0.06 -6.54
C THR A 285 -7.33 -0.31 -5.22
N SER A 286 -6.04 -0.60 -5.24
CA SER A 286 -5.26 -0.90 -4.04
C SER A 286 -5.22 0.28 -3.09
N LEU A 287 -5.33 0.02 -1.78
CA LEU A 287 -5.06 0.99 -0.72
C LEU A 287 -3.56 1.06 -0.44
N ILE A 288 -3.06 2.27 -0.23
CA ILE A 288 -1.66 2.54 0.12
C ILE A 288 -1.59 3.52 1.29
N GLY A 289 -0.64 3.34 2.20
CA GLY A 289 -0.35 4.29 3.27
C GLY A 289 0.13 5.63 2.71
N LYS A 290 -0.46 6.73 3.17
CA LYS A 290 -0.16 8.09 2.70
C LYS A 290 0.65 8.92 3.71
N SER A 291 0.57 8.58 4.98
CA SER A 291 1.28 9.30 6.05
C SER A 291 1.46 8.40 7.27
N GLY A 292 2.23 8.89 8.24
CA GLY A 292 2.41 8.22 9.53
C GLY A 292 2.95 6.79 9.42
N LEU A 293 2.59 5.96 10.37
CA LEU A 293 2.99 4.56 10.41
C LEU A 293 2.37 3.73 9.29
N GLU A 294 1.19 4.10 8.79
CA GLU A 294 0.58 3.46 7.62
C GLU A 294 1.49 3.55 6.38
N LEU A 295 2.18 4.70 6.19
CA LEU A 295 3.16 4.87 5.11
C LEU A 295 4.51 4.21 5.45
N ALA A 296 5.01 4.44 6.66
CA ALA A 296 6.34 3.97 7.06
C ALA A 296 6.46 2.44 7.06
N TYR A 297 5.37 1.75 7.39
CA TYR A 297 5.29 0.29 7.42
C TYR A 297 4.44 -0.30 6.29
N GLU A 298 4.30 0.43 5.17
CA GLU A 298 3.48 -0.03 4.03
C GLU A 298 3.84 -1.46 3.60
N ASP A 299 5.13 -1.77 3.45
CA ASP A 299 5.58 -3.10 3.01
C ASP A 299 5.32 -4.22 4.03
N THR A 300 5.17 -3.88 5.30
CA THR A 300 4.84 -4.82 6.39
C THR A 300 3.33 -5.00 6.53
N LEU A 301 2.60 -3.87 6.53
CA LEU A 301 1.15 -3.84 6.74
C LEU A 301 0.40 -4.35 5.52
N ARG A 302 0.88 -4.07 4.31
CA ARG A 302 0.22 -4.50 3.09
C ARG A 302 0.36 -6.00 2.90
N GLY A 303 -0.75 -6.69 2.68
CA GLY A 303 -0.75 -8.06 2.18
C GLY A 303 -0.39 -8.14 0.69
N ILE A 304 -0.26 -9.34 0.21
CA ILE A 304 -0.10 -9.64 -1.22
C ILE A 304 -1.33 -10.40 -1.66
N ASP A 305 -2.09 -9.82 -2.58
CA ASP A 305 -3.28 -10.47 -3.12
C ASP A 305 -2.91 -11.76 -3.85
N GLY A 306 -3.74 -12.76 -3.67
CA GLY A 306 -3.70 -13.99 -4.44
C GLY A 306 -4.54 -13.89 -5.71
N LYS A 307 -4.42 -14.88 -6.56
CA LYS A 307 -5.22 -15.02 -7.78
C LYS A 307 -5.72 -16.45 -7.91
N GLU A 308 -6.93 -16.60 -8.38
CA GLU A 308 -7.50 -17.89 -8.73
C GLU A 308 -8.02 -17.86 -10.16
N ILE A 309 -7.69 -18.91 -10.93
CA ILE A 309 -8.21 -19.15 -12.27
C ILE A 309 -9.08 -20.38 -12.21
N TYR A 310 -10.33 -20.27 -12.67
CA TYR A 310 -11.29 -21.37 -12.64
C TYR A 310 -12.24 -21.35 -13.84
N ILE A 311 -12.88 -22.50 -14.10
CA ILE A 311 -13.95 -22.64 -15.06
C ILE A 311 -15.29 -22.47 -14.35
N GLU A 312 -16.16 -21.65 -14.93
CA GLU A 312 -17.54 -21.35 -14.50
C GLU A 312 -18.53 -21.88 -15.53
N ASP A 313 -19.61 -22.52 -15.09
CA ASP A 313 -20.70 -22.95 -15.96
C ASP A 313 -21.59 -21.76 -16.42
N GLU A 314 -22.63 -22.05 -17.22
CA GLU A 314 -23.58 -21.04 -17.69
C GLU A 314 -24.42 -20.40 -16.56
N ASN A 315 -24.52 -21.06 -15.41
CA ASN A 315 -25.26 -20.61 -14.23
C ASN A 315 -24.38 -19.83 -13.23
N GLY A 316 -23.07 -19.71 -13.49
CA GLY A 316 -22.13 -19.05 -12.61
C GLY A 316 -21.52 -19.97 -11.53
N ASN A 317 -21.75 -21.29 -11.60
CA ASN A 317 -21.15 -22.22 -10.66
C ASN A 317 -19.72 -22.56 -11.07
N LYS A 318 -18.80 -22.57 -10.10
CA LYS A 318 -17.42 -23.01 -10.30
C LYS A 318 -17.36 -24.51 -10.51
N ILE A 319 -16.89 -24.93 -11.70
CA ILE A 319 -16.76 -26.34 -12.10
C ILE A 319 -15.38 -26.87 -11.70
N LYS A 320 -14.33 -26.12 -12.06
CA LYS A 320 -12.93 -26.57 -11.92
C LYS A 320 -12.02 -25.42 -11.58
N GLN A 321 -11.19 -25.59 -10.57
CA GLN A 321 -10.06 -24.72 -10.32
C GLN A 321 -8.90 -25.14 -11.23
N LEU A 322 -8.35 -24.21 -12.01
CA LEU A 322 -7.24 -24.45 -12.93
C LEU A 322 -5.90 -24.11 -12.28
N ALA A 323 -5.82 -22.95 -11.63
CA ALA A 323 -4.63 -22.52 -10.88
C ALA A 323 -5.03 -21.64 -9.70
N ILE A 324 -4.20 -21.60 -8.67
CA ILE A 324 -4.35 -20.73 -7.51
C ILE A 324 -2.99 -20.28 -6.99
N GLN A 325 -2.85 -18.97 -6.84
CA GLN A 325 -1.82 -18.34 -6.04
C GLN A 325 -2.47 -17.83 -4.76
N ASN A 326 -2.13 -18.43 -3.63
CA ASN A 326 -2.70 -18.03 -2.35
C ASN A 326 -2.32 -16.59 -2.00
N LYS A 327 -3.23 -15.87 -1.38
CA LYS A 327 -2.97 -14.57 -0.78
C LYS A 327 -2.01 -14.70 0.41
N LYS A 328 -1.30 -13.63 0.70
CA LYS A 328 -0.51 -13.47 1.92
C LYS A 328 -0.99 -12.22 2.65
N ASP A 329 -1.63 -12.38 3.79
CA ASP A 329 -2.09 -11.26 4.59
C ASP A 329 -0.89 -10.46 5.14
N GLY A 330 -1.09 -9.15 5.36
CA GLY A 330 -0.12 -8.27 5.99
C GLY A 330 0.14 -8.65 7.44
N THR A 331 1.22 -8.13 7.99
CA THR A 331 1.64 -8.42 9.36
C THR A 331 1.21 -7.27 10.28
N ASP A 332 0.63 -7.60 11.42
CA ASP A 332 0.26 -6.64 12.44
C ASP A 332 1.50 -5.98 13.07
N ILE A 333 1.35 -4.70 13.45
CA ILE A 333 2.39 -3.94 14.16
C ILE A 333 1.88 -3.62 15.55
N LYS A 334 2.67 -3.98 16.55
CA LYS A 334 2.41 -3.63 17.95
C LYS A 334 3.34 -2.50 18.39
N LEU A 335 2.75 -1.41 18.86
CA LEU A 335 3.43 -0.22 19.34
C LEU A 335 3.64 -0.26 20.85
N THR A 336 4.54 0.60 21.34
CA THR A 336 4.73 0.87 22.78
C THR A 336 3.71 1.88 23.33
N ILE A 337 2.95 2.54 22.46
CA ILE A 337 1.93 3.54 22.80
C ILE A 337 0.84 2.93 23.68
N ASP A 338 0.45 3.67 24.72
CA ASP A 338 -0.76 3.42 25.51
C ASP A 338 -1.90 4.30 24.97
N SER A 339 -2.89 3.67 24.35
CA SER A 339 -4.00 4.37 23.69
C SER A 339 -4.83 5.23 24.67
N LYS A 340 -4.97 4.80 25.92
CA LYS A 340 -5.70 5.56 26.94
C LYS A 340 -4.95 6.83 27.32
N LEU A 341 -3.63 6.71 27.55
CA LEU A 341 -2.78 7.85 27.84
C LEU A 341 -2.75 8.83 26.67
N GLN A 342 -2.63 8.32 25.43
CA GLN A 342 -2.68 9.11 24.20
C GLN A 342 -3.96 9.96 24.14
N SER A 343 -5.13 9.31 24.36
CA SER A 343 -6.43 9.97 24.37
C SER A 343 -6.57 11.00 25.48
N GLN A 344 -6.11 10.68 26.69
CA GLN A 344 -6.15 11.61 27.82
C GLN A 344 -5.35 12.89 27.54
N ILE A 345 -4.13 12.76 27.04
CA ILE A 345 -3.28 13.90 26.71
C ILE A 345 -3.89 14.71 25.57
N TYR A 346 -4.35 14.04 24.51
CA TYR A 346 -5.01 14.73 23.40
C TYR A 346 -6.21 15.56 23.87
N ASN A 347 -7.06 15.00 24.71
CA ASN A 347 -8.25 15.69 25.21
C ASN A 347 -7.93 16.89 26.11
N GLN A 348 -6.77 16.89 26.79
CA GLN A 348 -6.28 18.05 27.54
C GLN A 348 -5.75 19.15 26.62
N MET A 349 -5.21 18.79 25.45
CA MET A 349 -4.49 19.70 24.56
C MET A 349 -5.24 20.06 23.29
N LYS A 350 -6.39 19.46 23.00
CA LYS A 350 -7.08 19.57 21.68
C LYS A 350 -7.41 20.99 21.24
N ASP A 351 -7.58 21.90 22.21
CA ASP A 351 -7.91 23.30 21.97
C ASP A 351 -6.66 24.19 21.89
N ASP A 352 -5.48 23.63 22.17
CA ASP A 352 -4.20 24.31 22.10
C ASP A 352 -3.41 23.93 20.85
N LYS A 353 -2.42 24.75 20.50
CA LYS A 353 -1.45 24.47 19.44
C LYS A 353 -0.13 24.02 20.06
N GLY A 354 0.13 22.71 20.06
CA GLY A 354 1.30 22.18 20.75
C GLY A 354 1.62 20.73 20.42
N LEU A 355 2.48 20.17 21.24
CA LEU A 355 2.86 18.76 21.18
C LEU A 355 3.12 18.21 22.59
N PHE A 356 3.03 16.90 22.73
CA PHE A 356 3.41 16.19 23.95
C PHE A 356 4.08 14.86 23.60
N VAL A 357 5.16 14.53 24.29
CA VAL A 357 5.86 13.26 24.20
C VAL A 357 6.00 12.68 25.60
N VAL A 358 5.58 11.43 25.77
CA VAL A 358 5.76 10.68 27.02
C VAL A 358 6.63 9.47 26.73
N MET A 359 7.69 9.33 27.51
CA MET A 359 8.65 8.25 27.41
C MET A 359 8.84 7.58 28.78
N ASP A 360 8.93 6.25 28.78
CA ASP A 360 9.39 5.51 29.96
C ASP A 360 10.91 5.70 30.12
N PRO A 361 11.41 6.30 31.19
CA PRO A 361 12.83 6.60 31.35
C PRO A 361 13.71 5.36 31.52
N SER A 362 13.11 4.21 31.88
CA SER A 362 13.85 2.97 32.10
C SER A 362 14.04 2.14 30.86
N THR A 363 13.12 2.24 29.90
CA THR A 363 13.13 1.44 28.67
C THR A 363 13.35 2.26 27.41
N GLY A 364 13.09 3.57 27.45
CA GLY A 364 13.06 4.44 26.27
C GLY A 364 11.80 4.28 25.41
N GLU A 365 10.82 3.48 25.84
CA GLU A 365 9.56 3.28 25.13
C GLU A 365 8.72 4.56 25.11
N LEU A 366 8.24 4.94 23.93
CA LEU A 366 7.26 6.02 23.80
C LEU A 366 5.87 5.53 24.18
N LEU A 367 5.29 6.14 25.21
CA LEU A 367 3.97 5.81 25.74
C LEU A 367 2.86 6.66 25.09
N ALA A 368 3.18 7.88 24.70
CA ALA A 368 2.28 8.77 23.96
C ALA A 368 3.06 9.78 23.12
N THR A 369 2.48 10.13 21.95
CA THR A 369 2.97 11.21 21.08
C THR A 369 1.78 11.98 20.54
N VAL A 370 1.55 13.19 21.03
CA VAL A 370 0.40 14.02 20.66
C VAL A 370 0.87 15.26 19.93
N SER A 371 0.18 15.62 18.86
CA SER A 371 0.38 16.87 18.11
C SER A 371 -0.97 17.52 17.86
N THR A 372 -1.17 18.75 18.30
CA THR A 372 -2.43 19.50 18.17
C THR A 372 -2.23 20.83 17.47
N PRO A 373 -3.27 21.33 16.74
CA PRO A 373 -4.46 20.59 16.34
C PRO A 373 -4.13 19.42 15.43
N SER A 374 -5.08 18.49 15.27
CA SER A 374 -4.95 17.28 14.46
C SER A 374 -6.13 17.15 13.49
N TYR A 375 -6.04 16.20 12.58
CA TYR A 375 -7.09 15.82 11.64
C TYR A 375 -7.65 14.44 12.01
N ASP A 376 -8.78 14.05 11.41
CA ASP A 376 -9.29 12.68 11.58
C ASP A 376 -8.83 11.80 10.41
N SER A 377 -8.09 10.72 10.71
CA SER A 377 -7.64 9.76 9.69
C SER A 377 -8.81 9.11 8.94
N ASN A 378 -9.96 8.96 9.60
CA ASN A 378 -11.15 8.40 8.97
C ASN A 378 -11.70 9.29 7.85
N ASP A 379 -11.57 10.62 7.93
CA ASP A 379 -12.07 11.53 6.88
C ASP A 379 -11.42 11.25 5.53
N PHE A 380 -10.14 10.83 5.51
CA PHE A 380 -9.43 10.48 4.28
C PHE A 380 -9.93 9.18 3.64
N VAL A 381 -10.37 8.23 4.45
CA VAL A 381 -10.93 6.95 4.00
C VAL A 381 -12.39 7.10 3.55
N LEU A 382 -13.14 7.92 4.25
CA LEU A 382 -14.55 8.23 3.93
C LEU A 382 -14.67 9.10 2.66
N GLY A 383 -13.59 9.79 2.29
CA GLY A 383 -13.55 10.75 1.19
C GLY A 383 -14.08 12.11 1.60
N MET A 384 -13.19 13.09 1.65
CA MET A 384 -13.54 14.49 1.91
C MET A 384 -14.15 15.16 0.67
N THR A 385 -15.05 16.11 0.88
CA THR A 385 -15.44 17.06 -0.14
C THR A 385 -14.31 18.08 -0.38
N ASN A 386 -14.34 18.77 -1.52
CA ASN A 386 -13.36 19.83 -1.80
C ASN A 386 -13.37 20.90 -0.70
N ALA A 387 -14.54 21.29 -0.21
CA ALA A 387 -14.67 22.28 0.87
C ALA A 387 -14.00 21.80 2.18
N GLN A 388 -14.21 20.55 2.58
CA GLN A 388 -13.56 19.96 3.76
C GLN A 388 -12.03 19.90 3.59
N TRP A 389 -11.56 19.55 2.40
CA TRP A 389 -10.12 19.54 2.10
C TRP A 389 -9.53 20.94 2.14
N GLU A 390 -10.18 21.94 1.53
CA GLU A 390 -9.73 23.33 1.55
C GLU A 390 -9.70 23.90 2.98
N GLU A 391 -10.73 23.65 3.78
CA GLU A 391 -10.76 24.02 5.20
C GLU A 391 -9.58 23.41 5.96
N LEU A 392 -9.32 22.13 5.80
CA LEU A 392 -8.24 21.41 6.48
C LEU A 392 -6.86 21.93 6.02
N ASN A 393 -6.67 22.09 4.72
CA ASN A 393 -5.39 22.46 4.12
C ASN A 393 -5.01 23.92 4.34
N ASN A 394 -6.00 24.84 4.32
CA ASN A 394 -5.81 26.28 4.49
C ASN A 394 -5.89 26.72 5.96
N ASN A 395 -6.15 25.81 6.89
CA ASN A 395 -6.25 26.13 8.31
C ASN A 395 -4.91 26.67 8.84
N GLU A 396 -4.92 27.91 9.35
CA GLU A 396 -3.73 28.59 9.90
C GLU A 396 -3.11 27.85 11.09
N ALA A 397 -3.90 27.09 11.84
CA ALA A 397 -3.43 26.25 12.93
C ALA A 397 -2.67 25.00 12.45
N LYS A 398 -2.72 24.70 11.14
CA LYS A 398 -1.97 23.63 10.46
C LYS A 398 -2.19 22.25 11.09
N PRO A 399 -3.41 21.68 11.03
CA PRO A 399 -3.71 20.37 11.62
C PRO A 399 -2.98 19.21 10.92
N LEU A 400 -2.57 19.35 9.65
CA LEU A 400 -1.78 18.35 8.93
C LEU A 400 -0.29 18.35 9.34
N TYR A 401 0.18 19.37 10.06
CA TYR A 401 1.58 19.50 10.43
C TYR A 401 1.89 18.70 11.71
N ASN A 402 2.67 17.62 11.55
CA ASN A 402 3.12 16.82 12.69
C ASN A 402 4.24 17.52 13.45
N ARG A 403 3.91 18.09 14.59
CA ARG A 403 4.83 18.88 15.42
C ARG A 403 5.87 18.02 16.13
N VAL A 404 5.56 16.76 16.41
CA VAL A 404 6.48 15.82 17.07
C VAL A 404 7.72 15.54 16.21
N LEU A 405 7.56 15.59 14.89
CA LEU A 405 8.67 15.34 13.97
C LEU A 405 9.60 16.53 13.76
N GLN A 406 9.26 17.71 14.29
CA GLN A 406 9.96 18.96 14.06
C GLN A 406 10.96 19.29 15.18
N THR A 407 11.65 20.41 15.06
CA THR A 407 12.59 20.92 16.07
C THR A 407 12.14 22.28 16.57
N TYR A 408 12.41 22.57 17.84
CA TYR A 408 12.01 23.77 18.54
C TYR A 408 13.15 24.30 19.42
N CYS A 409 13.12 25.59 19.69
CA CYS A 409 13.98 26.22 20.68
C CYS A 409 13.59 25.70 22.07
N PRO A 410 14.49 25.04 22.83
CA PRO A 410 14.14 24.43 24.10
C PRO A 410 13.99 25.45 25.23
N GLY A 411 14.61 26.62 25.12
CA GLY A 411 14.62 27.61 26.19
C GLY A 411 15.19 27.07 27.50
N SER A 412 14.61 27.49 28.62
CA SER A 412 15.10 27.18 29.96
C SER A 412 15.12 25.68 30.32
N THR A 413 14.43 24.83 29.60
CA THR A 413 14.50 23.36 29.76
C THR A 413 15.87 22.79 29.40
N PHE A 414 16.70 23.59 28.70
CA PHE A 414 18.05 23.23 28.29
C PHE A 414 19.11 23.48 29.37
N LYS A 415 18.83 24.31 30.36
CA LYS A 415 19.78 24.71 31.40
C LYS A 415 20.38 23.53 32.20
N PRO A 416 19.63 22.49 32.54
CA PRO A 416 20.21 21.29 33.14
C PRO A 416 21.26 20.61 32.28
N ILE A 417 21.09 20.63 30.94
CA ILE A 417 22.05 20.06 29.98
C ILE A 417 23.35 20.87 30.02
N THR A 418 23.27 22.21 29.98
CA THR A 418 24.43 23.09 30.09
C THR A 418 25.15 22.88 31.43
N ALA A 419 24.40 22.77 32.55
CA ALA A 419 24.97 22.47 33.86
C ALA A 419 25.69 21.12 33.84
N ALA A 420 25.08 20.08 33.28
CA ALA A 420 25.66 18.73 33.21
C ALA A 420 26.96 18.72 32.43
N ILE A 421 27.00 19.38 31.25
CA ILE A 421 28.21 19.50 30.43
C ILE A 421 29.31 20.21 31.22
N GLY A 422 29.01 21.37 31.85
CA GLY A 422 29.98 22.14 32.58
C GLY A 422 30.55 21.42 33.81
N LEU A 423 29.71 20.77 34.59
CA LEU A 423 30.09 19.98 35.76
C LEU A 423 30.90 18.72 35.37
N THR A 424 30.46 17.97 34.37
CA THR A 424 31.14 16.76 33.89
C THR A 424 32.53 17.06 33.33
N THR A 425 32.68 18.19 32.66
CA THR A 425 33.97 18.60 32.07
C THR A 425 34.87 19.36 33.06
N GLY A 426 34.40 19.62 34.25
CA GLY A 426 35.12 20.37 35.29
C GLY A 426 35.31 21.85 34.93
N LYS A 427 34.61 22.37 33.89
CA LYS A 427 34.69 23.79 33.52
C LYS A 427 33.92 24.69 34.47
N ILE A 428 32.90 24.17 35.14
CA ILE A 428 32.22 24.79 36.28
C ILE A 428 32.15 23.76 37.42
N ALA A 429 32.02 24.22 38.64
CA ALA A 429 31.81 23.42 39.83
C ALA A 429 30.47 23.82 40.49
N THR A 430 29.99 23.03 41.44
CA THR A 430 28.73 23.31 42.14
C THR A 430 28.77 24.62 42.94
N ASP A 431 29.96 25.05 43.37
CA ASP A 431 30.25 26.29 44.10
C ASP A 431 30.75 27.42 43.18
N THR A 432 30.84 27.22 41.87
CA THR A 432 31.17 28.30 40.89
C THR A 432 30.18 29.44 41.06
N GLU A 433 30.68 30.63 41.33
CA GLU A 433 29.88 31.85 41.46
C GLU A 433 30.28 32.90 40.41
N PHE A 434 29.29 33.53 39.79
CA PHE A 434 29.48 34.66 38.90
C PHE A 434 29.06 35.95 39.59
N ASN A 435 29.80 37.04 39.31
CA ASN A 435 29.52 38.34 39.90
C ASN A 435 28.75 39.24 38.92
N TYR A 436 27.44 39.36 39.13
CA TYR A 436 26.55 40.26 38.41
C TYR A 436 25.38 40.69 39.32
N SER A 437 24.73 41.76 38.94
CA SER A 437 23.56 42.27 39.64
C SER A 437 22.50 42.76 38.64
N GLY A 438 21.26 42.83 39.12
CA GLY A 438 20.14 43.25 38.28
C GLY A 438 19.61 42.17 37.34
N LEU A 439 18.86 42.59 36.34
CA LEU A 439 18.14 41.73 35.41
C LEU A 439 18.78 41.67 33.99
N SER A 440 19.91 42.39 33.80
CA SER A 440 20.57 42.54 32.51
C SER A 440 22.08 42.48 32.65
N TRP A 441 22.73 41.78 31.73
CA TRP A 441 24.18 41.60 31.70
C TRP A 441 24.69 41.55 30.28
N GLN A 442 25.85 42.09 30.04
CA GLN A 442 26.63 41.84 28.82
C GLN A 442 28.10 41.62 29.20
N LYS A 443 28.84 40.88 28.40
CA LYS A 443 30.23 40.54 28.67
C LYS A 443 31.09 41.82 28.65
N ASP A 444 30.97 42.57 27.57
CA ASP A 444 31.68 43.84 27.37
C ASP A 444 31.05 44.63 26.20
N SER A 445 31.60 45.81 25.90
CA SER A 445 31.10 46.71 24.87
C SER A 445 31.14 46.15 23.43
N SER A 446 31.89 45.07 23.16
CA SER A 446 31.93 44.45 21.83
C SER A 446 30.57 43.84 21.43
N TRP A 447 29.70 43.56 22.40
CA TRP A 447 28.33 43.11 22.15
C TRP A 447 27.35 44.23 21.76
N GLY A 448 27.80 45.49 21.74
CA GLY A 448 26.97 46.64 21.41
C GLY A 448 25.76 46.79 22.34
N ASN A 449 24.56 46.83 21.77
CA ASN A 449 23.31 46.94 22.54
C ASN A 449 22.68 45.56 22.86
N ASN A 450 23.43 44.49 22.73
CA ASN A 450 22.91 43.17 23.02
C ASN A 450 23.20 42.78 24.50
N PHE A 451 22.15 42.50 25.24
CA PHE A 451 22.21 42.10 26.66
C PHE A 451 21.52 40.76 26.86
N ILE A 452 22.09 39.95 27.74
CA ILE A 452 21.40 38.78 28.28
C ILE A 452 20.51 39.24 29.43
N THR A 453 19.23 38.88 29.39
CA THR A 453 18.27 39.28 30.42
C THR A 453 17.71 38.05 31.14
N THR A 454 17.44 38.21 32.44
CA THR A 454 16.75 37.19 33.24
C THR A 454 15.45 37.78 33.79
N LEU A 455 14.46 36.94 34.08
CA LEU A 455 13.13 37.40 34.51
C LEU A 455 13.09 37.77 35.99
N THR A 456 13.90 37.08 36.79
CA THR A 456 13.83 37.15 38.27
C THR A 456 15.17 37.59 38.83
N SER A 457 15.15 38.66 39.64
CA SER A 457 16.27 39.00 40.52
C SER A 457 16.14 38.30 41.84
N TYR A 458 17.22 37.75 42.32
CA TYR A 458 17.27 37.08 43.62
C TYR A 458 18.51 37.48 44.41
N SER A 459 18.42 37.41 45.73
CA SER A 459 19.54 37.63 46.64
C SER A 459 20.31 36.32 46.90
N GLY A 460 21.59 36.42 47.27
CA GLY A 460 22.45 35.30 47.56
C GLY A 460 23.37 34.90 46.40
N LYS A 461 23.99 33.73 46.56
CA LYS A 461 25.02 33.22 45.65
C LYS A 461 24.50 33.00 44.24
N LYS A 462 25.24 33.48 43.25
CA LYS A 462 24.96 33.22 41.82
C LYS A 462 25.65 31.91 41.38
N ASN A 463 25.17 30.77 41.93
CA ASN A 463 25.69 29.44 41.67
C ASN A 463 24.71 28.55 40.91
N VAL A 464 25.15 27.35 40.49
CA VAL A 464 24.35 26.42 39.66
C VAL A 464 22.98 26.12 40.28
N ALA A 465 22.91 25.85 41.60
CA ALA A 465 21.67 25.51 42.25
C ALA A 465 20.65 26.65 42.19
N ASN A 466 21.06 27.85 42.60
CA ASN A 466 20.18 29.01 42.56
C ASN A 466 19.82 29.41 41.11
N ALA A 467 20.76 29.29 40.19
CA ALA A 467 20.51 29.56 38.77
C ALA A 467 19.45 28.62 38.15
N LEU A 468 19.41 27.37 38.57
CA LEU A 468 18.34 26.44 38.17
C LEU A 468 17.01 26.80 38.83
N ILE A 469 17.01 27.08 40.17
CA ILE A 469 15.79 27.43 40.91
C ILE A 469 15.12 28.69 40.34
N TYR A 470 15.91 29.70 40.04
CA TYR A 470 15.39 31.00 39.55
C TYR A 470 15.41 31.11 38.02
N SER A 471 15.77 30.06 37.32
CA SER A 471 15.86 30.02 35.83
C SER A 471 16.71 31.14 35.26
N ASP A 472 17.91 31.34 35.82
CA ASP A 472 18.76 32.48 35.53
C ASP A 472 19.53 32.35 34.21
N ASN A 473 19.13 33.13 33.21
CA ASN A 473 19.78 33.15 31.89
C ASN A 473 21.21 33.66 31.97
N ILE A 474 21.48 34.69 32.84
CA ILE A 474 22.77 35.32 32.92
C ILE A 474 23.83 34.36 33.43
N PHE A 475 23.48 33.56 34.47
CA PHE A 475 24.36 32.51 34.98
C PHE A 475 24.71 31.50 33.85
N PHE A 476 23.72 31.01 33.14
CA PHE A 476 23.92 29.96 32.12
C PHE A 476 24.62 30.48 30.86
N ALA A 477 24.43 31.76 30.50
CA ALA A 477 25.21 32.41 29.46
C ALA A 477 26.71 32.48 29.81
N GLN A 478 27.04 32.91 31.04
CA GLN A 478 28.41 32.93 31.55
C GLN A 478 29.02 31.54 31.66
N SER A 479 28.20 30.56 32.09
CA SER A 479 28.62 29.15 32.13
C SER A 479 29.00 28.62 30.75
N ALA A 480 28.19 28.88 29.70
CA ALA A 480 28.51 28.48 28.36
C ALA A 480 29.80 29.11 27.83
N LEU A 481 30.03 30.42 28.12
CA LEU A 481 31.29 31.07 27.77
C LEU A 481 32.49 30.48 28.48
N GLN A 482 32.35 30.11 29.79
CA GLN A 482 33.40 29.47 30.59
C GLN A 482 33.68 28.04 30.10
N ILE A 483 32.65 27.27 29.73
CA ILE A 483 32.80 25.95 29.13
C ILE A 483 33.57 26.07 27.82
N GLY A 484 33.28 27.09 27.01
CA GLY A 484 33.86 27.33 25.71
C GLY A 484 33.19 26.53 24.61
N SER A 485 33.16 27.07 23.39
CA SER A 485 32.43 26.54 22.24
C SER A 485 32.77 25.08 21.94
N GLN A 486 34.06 24.75 21.87
CA GLN A 486 34.51 23.39 21.53
C GLN A 486 33.97 22.35 22.54
N THR A 487 34.24 22.57 23.84
CA THR A 487 33.83 21.65 24.92
C THR A 487 32.30 21.52 24.99
N PHE A 488 31.59 22.65 24.77
CA PHE A 488 30.14 22.68 24.75
C PHE A 488 29.57 21.86 23.59
N CYS A 489 30.08 22.04 22.36
CA CYS A 489 29.68 21.25 21.18
C CYS A 489 29.99 19.77 21.37
N GLU A 490 31.21 19.40 21.82
CA GLU A 490 31.58 18.01 22.11
C GLU A 490 30.66 17.36 23.15
N GLY A 491 30.22 18.13 24.14
CA GLY A 491 29.25 17.68 25.12
C GLY A 491 27.86 17.40 24.52
N LEU A 492 27.42 18.24 23.58
CA LEU A 492 26.16 18.07 22.86
C LEU A 492 26.22 16.92 21.84
N ASP A 493 27.37 16.74 21.17
CA ASP A 493 27.57 15.59 20.26
C ASP A 493 27.45 14.26 21.00
N LYS A 494 27.99 14.16 22.25
CA LYS A 494 27.82 12.97 23.11
C LYS A 494 26.39 12.70 23.51
N LEU A 495 25.51 13.71 23.44
CA LEU A 495 24.08 13.59 23.69
C LEU A 495 23.28 13.32 22.39
N GLY A 496 23.95 13.13 21.25
CA GLY A 496 23.31 12.81 19.96
C GLY A 496 22.83 14.02 19.16
N PHE A 497 23.28 15.25 19.47
CA PHE A 497 23.00 16.39 18.62
C PHE A 497 23.67 16.22 17.26
N ASN A 498 23.03 16.76 16.19
CA ASN A 498 23.39 16.61 14.78
C ASN A 498 23.30 15.16 14.24
N GLU A 499 22.95 14.19 15.05
CA GLU A 499 22.75 12.80 14.64
C GLU A 499 21.29 12.51 14.30
N GLN A 500 21.07 11.49 13.45
CA GLN A 500 19.72 11.02 13.15
C GLN A 500 19.27 10.05 14.23
N VAL A 501 18.18 10.38 14.92
CA VAL A 501 17.53 9.45 15.83
C VAL A 501 16.81 8.39 15.00
N GLU A 502 17.08 7.12 15.25
CA GLU A 502 16.34 6.01 14.65
C GLU A 502 14.90 6.00 15.17
N PHE A 503 13.98 6.21 14.24
CA PHE A 503 12.56 6.23 14.51
C PHE A 503 11.79 5.87 13.23
N PRO A 504 10.65 5.20 13.30
CA PRO A 504 9.88 4.81 12.10
C PRO A 504 9.50 5.98 11.19
N LEU A 505 9.26 7.15 11.77
CA LEU A 505 8.99 8.38 11.03
C LEU A 505 10.25 9.26 10.99
N THR A 506 10.45 10.00 9.90
CA THR A 506 11.62 10.86 9.75
C THR A 506 11.56 12.04 10.71
N LEU A 507 12.38 12.04 11.74
CA LEU A 507 12.54 13.15 12.68
C LEU A 507 13.50 14.21 12.11
N LYS A 508 13.23 15.49 12.36
CA LYS A 508 14.26 16.52 12.23
C LYS A 508 15.31 16.34 13.30
N LYS A 509 16.58 16.45 12.92
CA LYS A 509 17.71 16.32 13.85
C LYS A 509 17.75 17.47 14.83
N SER A 510 18.01 17.21 16.08
CA SER A 510 18.43 18.25 17.03
C SER A 510 19.76 18.85 16.60
N GLN A 511 19.92 20.16 16.71
CA GLN A 511 21.12 20.85 16.29
C GLN A 511 21.51 21.95 17.30
N TYR A 512 22.77 22.32 17.34
CA TYR A 512 23.25 23.44 18.14
C TYR A 512 23.73 24.61 17.26
N ALA A 513 23.89 24.42 15.97
CA ALA A 513 24.18 25.48 15.01
C ALA A 513 23.88 25.01 13.58
N ASN A 514 23.46 25.94 12.71
CA ASN A 514 23.24 25.64 11.30
C ASN A 514 24.52 25.20 10.55
N SER A 515 25.69 25.67 11.00
CA SER A 515 27.00 25.35 10.43
C SER A 515 27.66 24.11 11.07
N GLY A 516 27.02 23.48 12.05
CA GLY A 516 27.62 22.41 12.86
C GLY A 516 28.70 22.87 13.86
N LYS A 517 28.90 24.21 14.02
CA LYS A 517 29.83 24.79 14.99
C LYS A 517 29.29 26.12 15.49
N ILE A 518 29.43 26.39 16.80
CA ILE A 518 29.13 27.68 17.40
C ILE A 518 30.40 28.54 17.36
N THR A 519 30.52 29.45 16.41
CA THR A 519 31.69 30.31 16.23
C THR A 519 31.51 31.71 16.79
N ASP A 520 30.28 32.11 16.98
CA ASP A 520 29.94 33.44 17.54
C ASP A 520 29.78 33.31 19.06
N GLU A 521 30.48 34.19 19.79
CA GLU A 521 30.51 34.21 21.25
C GLU A 521 29.14 34.50 21.88
N LYS A 522 28.40 35.46 21.28
CA LYS A 522 27.07 35.80 21.75
C LYS A 522 26.09 34.63 21.56
N LYS A 523 26.17 33.95 20.38
CA LYS A 523 25.39 32.76 20.15
C LYS A 523 25.75 31.62 21.11
N LEU A 524 27.02 31.50 21.50
CA LEU A 524 27.42 30.57 22.53
C LEU A 524 26.77 30.89 23.89
N ALA A 525 26.77 32.17 24.27
CA ALA A 525 26.12 32.64 25.49
C ALA A 525 24.61 32.34 25.46
N ASP A 526 23.94 32.67 24.35
CA ASP A 526 22.50 32.37 24.15
C ASP A 526 22.20 30.85 24.20
N SER A 527 23.12 30.05 23.65
CA SER A 527 23.00 28.57 23.68
C SER A 527 23.00 28.01 25.09
N GLY A 528 23.69 28.66 26.05
CA GLY A 528 23.77 28.23 27.43
C GLY A 528 22.41 28.11 28.16
N TYR A 529 21.42 28.89 27.72
CA TYR A 529 20.06 28.85 28.26
C TYR A 529 19.01 28.40 27.23
N GLY A 530 19.48 27.68 26.21
CA GLY A 530 18.63 27.01 25.22
C GLY A 530 18.02 27.92 24.16
N GLN A 531 18.70 29.01 23.83
CA GLN A 531 18.36 29.91 22.73
C GLN A 531 19.48 29.91 21.65
N GLY A 532 19.67 31.00 20.94
CA GLY A 532 20.61 31.05 19.83
C GLY A 532 20.15 30.14 18.66
N ASP A 533 21.06 29.31 18.19
CA ASP A 533 20.77 28.35 17.09
C ASP A 533 20.38 26.95 17.62
N ILE A 534 20.21 26.77 18.94
CA ILE A 534 19.79 25.49 19.53
C ILE A 534 18.37 25.16 19.12
N LEU A 535 18.21 24.02 18.45
CA LEU A 535 16.91 23.43 18.11
C LEU A 535 16.90 21.96 18.53
N VAL A 536 15.86 21.54 19.24
CA VAL A 536 15.73 20.16 19.70
C VAL A 536 14.46 19.50 19.17
N ASN A 537 14.58 18.23 18.76
CA ASN A 537 13.42 17.40 18.48
C ASN A 537 12.81 16.94 19.81
N PRO A 538 11.47 16.96 19.99
CA PRO A 538 10.82 16.61 21.24
C PRO A 538 11.09 15.18 21.73
N ILE A 539 11.17 14.21 20.81
CA ILE A 539 11.48 12.81 21.17
C ILE A 539 12.94 12.72 21.66
N HIS A 540 13.87 13.38 20.97
CA HIS A 540 15.26 13.43 21.42
C HIS A 540 15.38 14.15 22.77
N MET A 541 14.67 15.26 22.98
CA MET A 541 14.67 15.95 24.27
C MET A 541 14.12 15.09 25.40
N ALA A 542 13.07 14.30 25.14
CA ALA A 542 12.52 13.36 26.12
C ALA A 542 13.53 12.24 26.46
N SER A 543 14.31 11.78 25.50
CA SER A 543 15.35 10.76 25.71
C SER A 543 16.53 11.27 26.55
N ILE A 544 16.89 12.53 26.43
CA ILE A 544 17.93 13.17 27.25
C ILE A 544 17.49 13.28 28.70
#